data_9dda250a64516e981508d03555597046
#
_entry.id   9dda250a64516e981508d03555597046
#
_cell.length_a   1.000
_cell.length_b   1.000
_cell.length_c   1.000
_cell.angle_alpha   90.00
_cell.angle_beta   90.00
_cell.angle_gamma   90.00
#
_symmetry.space_group_name_H-M   'P 1'
#
loop_
_entity.id
_entity.type
_entity.pdbx_description
1 polymer ?
#
loop_
_entity_poly.entity_id
_entity_poly.type
_entity_poly.pdbx_seq_one_letter_code
_entity_poly.pdbx_strand_id
1 'polypeptide(L)'
;MPRKRLLLPLLAAVALSSCEYAKLLRPSVLKQLNPRVVRLVNELPRVDDPNEEVVARLFAHGGLDRARVGSDGVMRATVRIPRGEYMWYPAIVVMPRGGELELDFYNEDPFSYHAAFLPNAGNRHALFLPVGSRGRARVRLDQPGLYWFGCPVANHVQRGMLGLIMVSGEVPAEAKLDRPRQHRH
;
A
#
# COMPACT_ATOMS: atom_id res chain seq x y z
N MET A 1 -3.84 -2.95 -62.50
CA MET A 1 -2.73 -2.69 -61.59
C MET A 1 -3.28 -2.52 -60.18
N PRO A 2 -3.12 -3.49 -59.26
CA PRO A 2 -3.63 -3.35 -57.90
C PRO A 2 -2.60 -2.69 -56.97
N ARG A 3 -3.06 -1.68 -56.27
CA ARG A 3 -2.30 -0.98 -55.23
C ARG A 3 -2.15 -1.84 -53.99
N LYS A 4 -0.92 -2.25 -53.69
CA LYS A 4 -0.57 -2.90 -52.42
C LYS A 4 -0.63 -1.85 -51.30
N ARG A 5 -1.59 -2.00 -50.37
CA ARG A 5 -1.59 -1.24 -49.10
C ARG A 5 -0.57 -1.90 -48.15
N LEU A 6 0.44 -1.12 -47.81
CA LEU A 6 1.38 -1.46 -46.76
C LEU A 6 0.65 -1.36 -45.42
N LEU A 7 0.46 -2.50 -44.78
CA LEU A 7 0.15 -2.60 -43.36
C LEU A 7 1.49 -2.48 -42.61
N LEU A 8 1.78 -1.32 -42.08
CA LEU A 8 2.88 -1.15 -41.12
C LEU A 8 2.40 -1.57 -39.73
N PRO A 9 3.29 -2.14 -38.91
CA PRO A 9 2.88 -2.92 -37.76
C PRO A 9 2.60 -2.04 -36.54
N LEU A 10 1.44 -2.27 -35.95
CA LEU A 10 1.00 -1.73 -34.65
C LEU A 10 1.63 -2.49 -33.46
N LEU A 11 2.84 -3.00 -33.61
CA LEU A 11 3.49 -3.89 -32.63
C LEU A 11 4.57 -3.22 -31.77
N ALA A 12 4.88 -1.94 -32.03
CA ALA A 12 5.96 -1.26 -31.30
C ALA A 12 5.54 -0.58 -29.99
N ALA A 13 4.24 -0.39 -29.73
CA ALA A 13 3.77 0.38 -28.58
C ALA A 13 3.62 -0.44 -27.27
N VAL A 14 3.71 -1.78 -27.34
CA VAL A 14 3.51 -2.64 -26.14
C VAL A 14 4.82 -2.97 -25.43
N ALA A 15 5.96 -2.84 -26.08
CA ALA A 15 7.25 -3.26 -25.53
C ALA A 15 7.92 -2.23 -24.59
N LEU A 16 7.53 -0.96 -24.64
CA LEU A 16 8.15 0.07 -23.80
C LEU A 16 7.52 0.20 -22.39
N SER A 17 6.29 -0.26 -22.19
CA SER A 17 5.63 -0.21 -20.89
C SER A 17 6.11 -1.31 -19.92
N SER A 18 6.67 -2.40 -20.42
CA SER A 18 7.10 -3.53 -19.58
C SER A 18 8.44 -3.30 -18.86
N CYS A 19 9.26 -2.37 -19.31
CA CYS A 19 10.59 -2.13 -18.74
C CYS A 19 10.59 -1.28 -17.48
N GLU A 20 9.58 -0.43 -17.27
CA GLU A 20 9.49 0.39 -16.04
C GLU A 20 8.93 -0.38 -14.84
N TYR A 21 8.11 -1.39 -15.09
CA TYR A 21 7.56 -2.26 -14.05
C TYR A 21 8.62 -3.13 -13.37
N ALA A 22 9.66 -3.52 -14.12
CA ALA A 22 10.76 -4.33 -13.62
C ALA A 22 11.60 -3.63 -12.53
N LYS A 23 11.40 -2.31 -12.33
CA LYS A 23 12.17 -1.54 -11.36
C LYS A 23 11.61 -1.54 -9.94
N LEU A 24 10.34 -1.90 -9.76
CA LEU A 24 9.66 -1.83 -8.46
C LEU A 24 9.43 -3.20 -7.82
N LEU A 25 9.01 -4.17 -8.61
CA LEU A 25 8.72 -5.52 -8.14
C LEU A 25 9.25 -6.55 -9.14
N ARG A 26 9.61 -7.73 -8.65
CA ARG A 26 10.07 -8.82 -9.53
C ARG A 26 9.01 -9.20 -10.58
N PRO A 27 9.39 -9.56 -11.80
CA PRO A 27 8.46 -9.91 -12.88
C PRO A 27 7.43 -11.00 -12.51
N SER A 28 7.82 -11.93 -11.62
CA SER A 28 6.93 -12.98 -11.11
C SER A 28 5.77 -12.44 -10.29
N VAL A 29 6.00 -11.37 -9.55
CA VAL A 29 4.98 -10.71 -8.72
C VAL A 29 4.08 -9.83 -9.59
N LEU A 30 4.67 -9.11 -10.54
CA LEU A 30 3.93 -8.25 -11.47
C LEU A 30 2.89 -9.02 -12.30
N LYS A 31 3.21 -10.26 -12.71
CA LYS A 31 2.28 -11.11 -13.47
C LYS A 31 1.02 -11.49 -12.68
N GLN A 32 1.06 -11.41 -11.37
CA GLN A 32 -0.07 -11.76 -10.50
C GLN A 32 -0.95 -10.55 -10.15
N LEU A 33 -0.50 -9.34 -10.49
CA LEU A 33 -1.20 -8.12 -10.14
C LEU A 33 -2.27 -7.74 -11.18
N ASN A 34 -3.39 -7.20 -10.67
CA ASN A 34 -4.42 -6.62 -11.51
C ASN A 34 -3.85 -5.42 -12.30
N PRO A 35 -4.18 -5.24 -13.61
CA PRO A 35 -3.69 -4.12 -14.43
C PRO A 35 -3.95 -2.71 -13.84
N ARG A 36 -4.98 -2.54 -13.02
CA ARG A 36 -5.22 -1.27 -12.29
C ARG A 36 -4.16 -1.03 -11.22
N VAL A 37 -3.81 -2.08 -10.49
CA VAL A 37 -2.74 -2.04 -9.47
C VAL A 37 -1.40 -1.76 -10.12
N VAL A 38 -1.13 -2.40 -11.25
CA VAL A 38 0.10 -2.21 -12.02
C VAL A 38 0.28 -0.75 -12.44
N ARG A 39 -0.77 -0.05 -12.86
CA ARG A 39 -0.71 1.40 -13.17
C ARG A 39 -0.39 2.25 -11.94
N LEU A 40 -0.95 1.92 -10.79
CA LEU A 40 -0.68 2.62 -9.54
C LEU A 40 0.76 2.43 -9.07
N VAL A 41 1.33 1.23 -9.25
CA VAL A 41 2.71 0.90 -8.86
C VAL A 41 3.75 1.78 -9.53
N ASN A 42 3.51 2.20 -10.77
CA ASN A 42 4.45 3.08 -11.50
C ASN A 42 4.59 4.49 -10.93
N GLU A 43 3.61 4.92 -10.14
CA GLU A 43 3.61 6.23 -9.49
C GLU A 43 4.23 6.18 -8.08
N LEU A 44 4.69 5.00 -7.66
CA LEU A 44 5.14 4.78 -6.29
C LEU A 44 6.65 5.01 -6.14
N PRO A 45 7.10 5.43 -4.95
CA PRO A 45 8.51 5.46 -4.62
C PRO A 45 9.15 4.09 -4.80
N ARG A 46 10.42 4.05 -5.19
CA ARG A 46 11.18 2.79 -5.23
C ARG A 46 11.21 2.16 -3.86
N VAL A 47 10.99 0.85 -3.82
CA VAL A 47 11.12 0.04 -2.63
C VAL A 47 12.54 -0.52 -2.60
N ASP A 48 13.22 -0.40 -1.47
CA ASP A 48 14.53 -1.00 -1.25
C ASP A 48 14.42 -2.54 -1.18
N ASP A 49 15.49 -3.25 -1.53
CA ASP A 49 15.53 -4.72 -1.61
C ASP A 49 14.99 -5.43 -0.36
N PRO A 50 15.33 -5.02 0.88
CA PRO A 50 14.81 -5.68 2.08
C PRO A 50 13.30 -5.58 2.25
N ASN A 51 12.66 -4.58 1.65
CA ASN A 51 11.22 -4.34 1.75
C ASN A 51 10.44 -4.86 0.54
N GLU A 52 11.11 -5.13 -0.58
CA GLU A 52 10.45 -5.56 -1.82
C GLU A 52 9.56 -6.80 -1.62
N GLU A 53 10.06 -7.83 -0.93
CA GLU A 53 9.31 -9.07 -0.69
C GLU A 53 8.06 -8.82 0.18
N VAL A 54 8.19 -7.97 1.21
CA VAL A 54 7.07 -7.63 2.08
C VAL A 54 6.02 -6.83 1.34
N VAL A 55 6.43 -5.81 0.58
CA VAL A 55 5.52 -5.01 -0.25
C VAL A 55 4.83 -5.89 -1.29
N ALA A 56 5.57 -6.78 -1.95
CA ALA A 56 5.00 -7.75 -2.89
C ALA A 56 3.92 -8.63 -2.26
N ARG A 57 4.16 -9.11 -1.04
CA ARG A 57 3.17 -9.90 -0.28
C ARG A 57 1.94 -9.06 0.07
N LEU A 58 2.11 -7.82 0.52
CA LEU A 58 1.00 -6.92 0.82
C LEU A 58 0.14 -6.65 -0.42
N PHE A 59 0.76 -6.45 -1.57
CA PHE A 59 0.06 -6.33 -2.85
C PHE A 59 -0.75 -7.58 -3.19
N ALA A 60 -0.13 -8.76 -3.07
CA ALA A 60 -0.73 -10.02 -3.48
C ALA A 60 -1.95 -10.41 -2.63
N HIS A 61 -1.90 -10.14 -1.32
CA HIS A 61 -2.89 -10.61 -0.37
C HIS A 61 -3.82 -9.51 0.14
N GLY A 62 -3.28 -8.33 0.44
CA GLY A 62 -4.03 -7.23 1.05
C GLY A 62 -4.51 -6.17 0.07
N GLY A 63 -3.99 -6.17 -1.15
CA GLY A 63 -4.37 -5.18 -2.16
C GLY A 63 -3.87 -3.76 -1.88
N LEU A 64 -4.17 -2.88 -2.83
CA LEU A 64 -3.81 -1.46 -2.79
C LEU A 64 -5.01 -0.60 -3.15
N ASP A 65 -5.18 0.54 -2.46
CA ASP A 65 -6.13 1.58 -2.83
C ASP A 65 -5.51 2.97 -2.70
N ARG A 66 -6.06 3.93 -3.43
CA ARG A 66 -5.64 5.33 -3.41
C ARG A 66 -6.56 6.15 -2.49
N ALA A 67 -5.98 6.91 -1.59
CA ALA A 67 -6.72 7.85 -0.77
C ALA A 67 -7.38 8.92 -1.66
N ARG A 68 -8.62 9.26 -1.33
CA ARG A 68 -9.42 10.28 -2.04
C ARG A 68 -9.19 11.63 -1.39
N VAL A 69 -8.87 12.63 -2.18
CA VAL A 69 -8.72 14.00 -1.71
C VAL A 69 -10.11 14.62 -1.54
N GLY A 70 -10.43 15.04 -0.32
CA GLY A 70 -11.66 15.78 -0.03
C GLY A 70 -11.57 17.24 -0.45
N SER A 71 -12.71 17.93 -0.48
CA SER A 71 -12.77 19.38 -0.75
C SER A 71 -12.05 20.23 0.30
N ASP A 72 -11.88 19.69 1.50
CA ASP A 72 -11.12 20.26 2.61
C ASP A 72 -9.60 19.99 2.51
N GLY A 73 -9.15 19.33 1.44
CA GLY A 73 -7.76 18.97 1.22
C GLY A 73 -7.28 17.75 1.99
N VAL A 74 -8.07 17.20 2.92
CA VAL A 74 -7.75 15.97 3.66
C VAL A 74 -7.92 14.76 2.75
N MET A 75 -6.92 13.89 2.73
CA MET A 75 -6.99 12.62 2.02
C MET A 75 -7.67 11.58 2.90
N ARG A 76 -8.53 10.75 2.32
CA ARG A 76 -9.31 9.74 3.05
C ARG A 76 -9.22 8.38 2.41
N ALA A 77 -9.08 7.36 3.24
CA ALA A 77 -9.16 5.96 2.83
C ALA A 77 -9.87 5.12 3.89
N THR A 78 -10.43 3.99 3.46
CA THR A 78 -11.04 3.01 4.34
C THR A 78 -10.19 1.77 4.37
N VAL A 79 -9.92 1.24 5.56
CA VAL A 79 -9.16 0.01 5.79
C VAL A 79 -10.02 -0.94 6.61
N ARG A 80 -10.18 -2.16 6.14
CA ARG A 80 -10.95 -3.20 6.84
C ARG A 80 -10.05 -4.31 7.34
N ILE A 81 -10.48 -4.98 8.38
CA ILE A 81 -9.92 -6.25 8.84
C ILE A 81 -10.97 -7.31 8.51
N PRO A 82 -10.75 -8.13 7.47
CA PRO A 82 -11.71 -9.15 7.08
C PRO A 82 -11.92 -10.20 8.16
N ARG A 83 -13.05 -10.87 8.12
CA ARG A 83 -13.44 -11.90 9.07
C ARG A 83 -12.44 -13.05 9.14
N GLY A 84 -11.88 -13.28 10.32
CA GLY A 84 -10.96 -14.40 10.56
C GLY A 84 -9.56 -14.21 9.99
N GLU A 85 -9.20 -12.99 9.58
CA GLU A 85 -7.92 -12.71 8.97
C GLU A 85 -7.06 -11.76 9.81
N TYR A 86 -5.74 -12.01 9.83
CA TYR A 86 -4.76 -11.12 10.42
C TYR A 86 -4.13 -10.25 9.33
N MET A 87 -4.96 -9.42 8.69
CA MET A 87 -4.48 -8.51 7.65
C MET A 87 -5.35 -7.25 7.56
N TRP A 88 -4.76 -6.23 6.95
CA TRP A 88 -5.44 -5.00 6.55
C TRP A 88 -5.89 -5.10 5.08
N TYR A 89 -7.08 -4.59 4.77
CA TYR A 89 -7.58 -4.55 3.41
C TYR A 89 -8.21 -3.18 3.09
N PRO A 90 -7.61 -2.37 2.20
CA PRO A 90 -6.33 -2.62 1.53
C PRO A 90 -5.16 -2.61 2.51
N ALA A 91 -4.13 -3.42 2.23
CA ALA A 91 -2.89 -3.41 3.02
C ALA A 91 -1.98 -2.24 2.64
N ILE A 92 -2.17 -1.66 1.45
CA ILE A 92 -1.42 -0.51 0.95
C ILE A 92 -2.38 0.62 0.63
N VAL A 93 -2.17 1.76 1.28
CA VAL A 93 -2.88 3.01 1.00
C VAL A 93 -1.93 3.98 0.32
N VAL A 94 -2.30 4.48 -0.87
CA VAL A 94 -1.49 5.45 -1.61
C VAL A 94 -2.04 6.85 -1.41
N MET A 95 -1.21 7.73 -0.86
CA MET A 95 -1.45 9.17 -0.84
C MET A 95 -0.89 9.79 -2.13
N PRO A 96 -1.69 10.52 -2.92
CA PRO A 96 -1.23 11.15 -4.16
C PRO A 96 -0.20 12.27 -3.92
N ARG A 97 -0.08 12.76 -2.71
CA ARG A 97 0.87 13.79 -2.26
C ARG A 97 1.04 13.75 -0.75
N GLY A 98 2.01 14.47 -0.22
CA GLY A 98 2.11 14.73 1.21
C GLY A 98 0.92 15.52 1.77
N GLY A 99 0.68 15.40 3.07
CA GLY A 99 -0.38 16.08 3.78
C GLY A 99 -1.07 15.25 4.85
N GLU A 100 -2.32 15.59 5.14
CA GLU A 100 -3.13 14.92 6.16
C GLU A 100 -3.92 13.76 5.53
N LEU A 101 -3.82 12.59 6.16
CA LEU A 101 -4.57 11.38 5.82
C LEU A 101 -5.49 11.00 6.99
N GLU A 102 -6.76 10.83 6.70
CA GLU A 102 -7.75 10.26 7.60
C GLU A 102 -8.06 8.83 7.17
N LEU A 103 -7.89 7.88 8.08
CA LEU A 103 -8.18 6.47 7.88
C LEU A 103 -9.40 6.05 8.69
N ASP A 104 -10.42 5.55 8.00
CA ASP A 104 -11.55 4.86 8.61
C ASP A 104 -11.25 3.37 8.68
N PHE A 105 -11.18 2.83 9.89
CA PHE A 105 -10.94 1.41 10.15
C PHE A 105 -12.24 0.69 10.50
N TYR A 106 -12.39 -0.52 9.95
CA TYR A 106 -13.51 -1.42 10.23
C TYR A 106 -12.97 -2.78 10.66
N ASN A 107 -13.18 -3.16 11.90
CA ASN A 107 -12.92 -4.51 12.36
C ASN A 107 -14.16 -5.39 12.08
N GLU A 108 -14.10 -6.17 11.01
CA GLU A 108 -15.14 -7.13 10.62
C GLU A 108 -14.88 -8.52 11.23
N ASP A 109 -13.77 -8.70 11.96
CA ASP A 109 -13.47 -9.95 12.64
C ASP A 109 -14.40 -10.11 13.87
N PRO A 110 -15.19 -11.18 13.95
CA PRO A 110 -16.08 -11.44 15.06
C PRO A 110 -15.38 -12.10 16.26
N PHE A 111 -14.11 -12.46 16.12
CA PHE A 111 -13.40 -13.29 17.10
C PHE A 111 -12.30 -12.54 17.84
N SER A 112 -11.71 -11.51 17.20
CA SER A 112 -10.53 -10.83 17.70
C SER A 112 -10.69 -9.32 17.73
N TYR A 113 -10.22 -8.70 18.80
CA TYR A 113 -9.95 -7.27 18.80
C TYR A 113 -8.60 -6.99 18.14
N HIS A 114 -8.48 -5.82 17.56
CA HIS A 114 -7.27 -5.33 16.92
C HIS A 114 -6.93 -3.92 17.40
N ALA A 115 -5.82 -3.38 16.94
CA ALA A 115 -5.50 -1.97 17.11
C ALA A 115 -4.66 -1.51 15.92
N ALA A 116 -4.77 -0.24 15.54
CA ALA A 116 -3.95 0.35 14.50
C ALA A 116 -2.89 1.25 15.14
N PHE A 117 -1.63 0.89 14.99
CA PHE A 117 -0.48 1.72 15.28
C PHE A 117 -0.08 2.44 13.99
N LEU A 118 -0.17 3.78 13.98
CA LEU A 118 0.12 4.61 12.80
C LEU A 118 1.48 5.29 12.90
N PRO A 119 2.15 5.53 11.76
CA PRO A 119 3.40 6.28 11.74
C PRO A 119 3.16 7.72 12.24
N ASN A 120 4.15 8.30 12.91
CA ASN A 120 4.14 9.69 13.40
C ASN A 120 2.97 10.08 14.31
N ALA A 121 2.14 9.13 14.73
CA ALA A 121 1.04 9.38 15.68
C ALA A 121 1.53 9.62 17.13
N GLY A 122 2.84 9.87 17.30
CA GLY A 122 3.47 10.04 18.60
C GLY A 122 3.23 8.82 19.47
N ASN A 123 4.10 7.89 19.49
CA ASN A 123 4.22 6.57 20.17
C ASN A 123 3.29 6.20 21.35
N ARG A 124 2.16 6.88 21.54
CA ARG A 124 1.40 6.79 22.79
C ARG A 124 0.02 6.16 22.68
N HIS A 125 -0.58 6.13 21.49
CA HIS A 125 -1.94 5.60 21.37
C HIS A 125 -2.18 4.87 20.04
N ALA A 126 -2.18 3.55 20.10
CA ALA A 126 -2.78 2.77 19.03
C ALA A 126 -4.30 2.96 19.06
N LEU A 127 -4.93 3.15 17.92
CA LEU A 127 -6.38 3.15 17.80
C LEU A 127 -6.90 1.74 18.12
N PHE A 128 -7.61 1.60 19.24
CA PHE A 128 -8.21 0.32 19.63
C PHE A 128 -9.45 0.03 18.79
N LEU A 129 -9.55 -1.20 18.29
CA LEU A 129 -10.62 -1.68 17.42
C LEU A 129 -11.24 -2.95 18.02
N PRO A 130 -12.23 -2.81 18.91
CA PRO A 130 -12.99 -3.94 19.43
C PRO A 130 -13.60 -4.79 18.31
N VAL A 131 -14.04 -5.99 18.65
CA VAL A 131 -14.76 -6.89 17.75
C VAL A 131 -15.95 -6.15 17.11
N GLY A 132 -16.08 -6.22 15.79
CA GLY A 132 -17.17 -5.62 15.02
C GLY A 132 -17.22 -4.09 15.06
N SER A 133 -16.16 -3.43 15.50
CA SER A 133 -16.15 -1.98 15.69
C SER A 133 -15.62 -1.20 14.48
N ARG A 134 -15.79 0.10 14.58
CA ARG A 134 -15.21 1.10 13.67
C ARG A 134 -14.37 2.08 14.47
N GLY A 135 -13.34 2.60 13.83
CA GLY A 135 -12.51 3.64 14.41
C GLY A 135 -11.96 4.56 13.34
N ARG A 136 -11.57 5.76 13.73
CA ARG A 136 -10.99 6.75 12.84
C ARG A 136 -9.71 7.28 13.43
N ALA A 137 -8.71 7.43 12.59
CA ALA A 137 -7.44 8.06 12.98
C ALA A 137 -6.95 9.00 11.88
N ARG A 138 -6.19 10.02 12.28
CA ARG A 138 -5.53 10.96 11.38
C ARG A 138 -4.04 10.90 11.57
N VAL A 139 -3.33 11.04 10.46
CA VAL A 139 -1.87 11.11 10.42
C VAL A 139 -1.45 12.16 9.41
N ARG A 140 -0.38 12.89 9.72
CA ARG A 140 0.23 13.85 8.82
C ARG A 140 1.55 13.31 8.31
N LEU A 141 1.66 13.14 6.99
CA LEU A 141 2.82 12.60 6.29
C LEU A 141 3.18 13.55 5.15
N ASP A 142 4.09 14.47 5.40
CA ASP A 142 4.39 15.55 4.46
C ASP A 142 5.43 15.15 3.41
N GLN A 143 6.29 14.18 3.71
CA GLN A 143 7.38 13.77 2.82
C GLN A 143 6.99 12.53 1.99
N PRO A 144 7.38 12.48 0.70
CA PRO A 144 7.30 11.25 -0.07
C PRO A 144 8.05 10.10 0.58
N GLY A 145 7.49 8.89 0.50
CA GLY A 145 8.13 7.71 1.09
C GLY A 145 7.16 6.60 1.48
N LEU A 146 7.71 5.63 2.21
CA LEU A 146 7.00 4.46 2.71
C LEU A 146 6.85 4.56 4.23
N TYR A 147 5.62 4.48 4.72
CA TYR A 147 5.29 4.60 6.13
C TYR A 147 4.52 3.36 6.58
N TRP A 148 5.10 2.61 7.50
CA TRP A 148 4.54 1.36 7.96
C TRP A 148 3.54 1.58 9.09
N PHE A 149 2.42 0.85 9.05
CA PHE A 149 1.48 0.75 10.15
C PHE A 149 1.19 -0.73 10.45
N GLY A 150 0.64 -1.03 11.60
CA GLY A 150 0.42 -2.42 11.97
C GLY A 150 -0.47 -2.59 13.19
N CYS A 151 -0.79 -3.84 13.51
CA CYS A 151 -1.51 -4.19 14.72
C CYS A 151 -0.55 -4.58 15.84
N PRO A 152 -0.42 -3.77 16.91
CA PRO A 152 0.49 -4.06 18.02
C PRO A 152 -0.06 -5.13 18.99
N VAL A 153 -1.26 -5.65 18.76
CA VAL A 153 -1.88 -6.65 19.63
C VAL A 153 -1.10 -7.96 19.52
N ALA A 154 -0.64 -8.47 20.65
CA ALA A 154 0.11 -9.72 20.75
C ALA A 154 1.21 -9.83 19.66
N ASN A 155 1.14 -10.88 18.83
CA ASN A 155 2.08 -11.13 17.74
C ASN A 155 1.48 -10.89 16.33
N HIS A 156 0.43 -10.05 16.23
CA HIS A 156 -0.28 -9.86 14.97
C HIS A 156 0.61 -9.30 13.86
N VAL A 157 1.53 -8.36 14.17
CA VAL A 157 2.51 -7.86 13.18
C VAL A 157 3.39 -9.00 12.67
N GLN A 158 3.88 -9.88 13.57
CA GLN A 158 4.70 -11.02 13.17
C GLN A 158 3.91 -12.03 12.31
N ARG A 159 2.60 -12.13 12.52
CA ARG A 159 1.70 -12.97 11.72
C ARG A 159 1.31 -12.36 10.38
N GLY A 160 1.79 -11.15 10.08
CA GLY A 160 1.57 -10.48 8.80
C GLY A 160 0.59 -9.32 8.84
N MET A 161 0.03 -8.95 10.00
CA MET A 161 -0.87 -7.80 10.12
C MET A 161 -0.10 -6.47 10.10
N LEU A 162 0.55 -6.26 8.97
CA LEU A 162 1.33 -5.09 8.61
C LEU A 162 0.67 -4.41 7.42
N GLY A 163 0.69 -3.09 7.40
CA GLY A 163 0.20 -2.28 6.29
C GLY A 163 1.21 -1.19 5.93
N LEU A 164 0.97 -0.54 4.80
CA LEU A 164 1.85 0.46 4.23
C LEU A 164 1.06 1.66 3.74
N ILE A 165 1.48 2.86 4.13
CA ILE A 165 1.07 4.10 3.51
C ILE A 165 2.21 4.55 2.60
N MET A 166 1.91 4.75 1.32
CA MET A 166 2.86 5.23 0.32
C MET A 166 2.51 6.66 -0.05
N VAL A 167 3.40 7.60 0.23
CA VAL A 167 3.26 8.99 -0.18
C VAL A 167 3.99 9.16 -1.51
N SER A 168 3.25 9.50 -2.57
CA SER A 168 3.81 9.70 -3.92
C SER A 168 4.74 10.91 -3.99
N GLY A 169 5.77 10.80 -4.81
CA GLY A 169 6.78 11.83 -5.04
C GLY A 169 8.19 11.27 -5.06
N GLU A 170 9.16 12.14 -5.25
CA GLU A 170 10.57 11.78 -5.18
C GLU A 170 10.97 11.59 -3.71
N VAL A 171 11.44 10.38 -3.37
CA VAL A 171 11.86 10.05 -2.01
C VAL A 171 13.24 10.65 -1.75
N PRO A 172 13.40 11.48 -0.70
CA PRO A 172 14.70 12.02 -0.33
C PRO A 172 15.72 10.91 -0.04
N ALA A 173 16.99 11.14 -0.39
CA ALA A 173 18.05 10.15 -0.18
C ALA A 173 18.23 9.76 1.30
N GLU A 174 17.88 10.67 2.22
CA GLU A 174 17.94 10.47 3.66
C GLU A 174 16.73 9.75 4.23
N ALA A 175 15.69 9.53 3.41
CA ALA A 175 14.46 8.88 3.87
C ALA A 175 14.75 7.43 4.26
N LYS A 176 14.47 7.11 5.52
CA LYS A 176 14.56 5.73 6.01
C LYS A 176 13.25 5.00 5.71
N LEU A 177 13.39 3.86 5.07
CA LEU A 177 12.27 2.98 4.75
C LEU A 177 12.17 1.82 5.77
N ASP A 178 12.51 2.10 7.02
CA ASP A 178 12.52 1.10 8.10
C ASP A 178 11.11 0.61 8.39
N ARG A 179 10.96 -0.68 8.48
CA ARG A 179 9.72 -1.35 8.89
C ARG A 179 9.90 -2.13 10.19
N PRO A 180 8.81 -2.40 10.93
CA PRO A 180 8.86 -3.29 12.08
C PRO A 180 9.44 -4.65 11.70
N ARG A 181 10.33 -5.18 12.54
CA ARG A 181 10.90 -6.51 12.34
C ARG A 181 9.79 -7.55 12.38
N GLN A 182 9.79 -8.44 11.39
CA GLN A 182 8.94 -9.62 11.36
C GLN A 182 9.82 -10.85 11.58
N HIS A 183 9.41 -11.70 12.50
CA HIS A 183 10.06 -13.00 12.64
C HIS A 183 9.62 -13.88 11.46
N ARG A 184 10.58 -14.48 10.78
CA ARG A 184 10.29 -15.55 9.83
C ARG A 184 9.90 -16.78 10.65
N HIS A 185 8.73 -17.30 10.41
CA HIS A 185 8.30 -18.61 10.89
C HIS A 185 8.58 -19.64 9.82
#